data_d7a994af259e3e21b7dadb5e5050fb8f
#
_entry.id   d7a994af259e3e21b7dadb5e5050fb8f
#
_cell.length_a   1.000
_cell.length_b   1.000
_cell.length_c   1.000
_cell.angle_alpha   90.00
_cell.angle_beta   90.00
_cell.angle_gamma   90.00
#
_symmetry.space_group_name_H-M   'P 1'
#
loop_
_entity.id
_entity.type
_entity.pdbx_description
1 polymer ?
#
loop_
_entity_poly.entity_id
_entity_poly.type
_entity_poly.pdbx_seq_one_letter_code
_entity_poly.pdbx_strand_id
1 'polypeptide(L)'
;MSKTALVTGSSRGIGKACALKLAELGYDIAVNCNSNLEMAQKAVDEITSLGRKAVAYKANTADIDEVKDMFRSIQQDFGGIDVLVNNAGVVDDAYLLMIKDESLERSLDINIKGYFNCARQASLKMLRKKSGIIINISSVRSVL
;
A
#
# COMPACT_ATOMS: atom_id res chain seq x y z
N MET A 1 -1.36 -16.28 -16.18
CA MET A 1 -1.47 -15.84 -14.77
C MET A 1 -1.83 -14.36 -14.74
N SER A 2 -2.75 -13.99 -13.88
CA SER A 2 -3.07 -12.59 -13.67
C SER A 2 -1.91 -11.88 -12.96
N LYS A 3 -1.75 -10.58 -13.24
CA LYS A 3 -0.79 -9.73 -12.54
C LYS A 3 -1.37 -9.28 -11.21
N THR A 4 -0.51 -9.06 -10.23
CA THR A 4 -0.90 -8.68 -8.87
C THR A 4 -0.39 -7.28 -8.52
N ALA A 5 -1.26 -6.47 -7.95
CA ALA A 5 -0.91 -5.17 -7.42
C ALA A 5 -1.11 -5.13 -5.90
N LEU A 6 -0.11 -4.62 -5.17
CA LEU A 6 -0.25 -4.22 -3.77
C LEU A 6 -0.49 -2.71 -3.72
N VAL A 7 -1.56 -2.30 -3.06
CA VAL A 7 -1.86 -0.89 -2.80
C VAL A 7 -1.87 -0.67 -1.29
N THR A 8 -0.91 0.10 -0.77
CA THR A 8 -0.86 0.39 0.66
C THR A 8 -1.91 1.44 1.04
N GLY A 9 -2.52 1.30 2.21
CA GLY A 9 -3.59 2.18 2.66
C GLY A 9 -4.81 2.17 1.74
N SER A 10 -5.19 1.02 1.22
CA SER A 10 -6.24 0.87 0.20
C SER A 10 -7.62 0.48 0.73
N SER A 11 -7.84 0.56 2.05
CA SER A 11 -9.16 0.33 2.63
C SER A 11 -10.17 1.45 2.32
N ARG A 12 -9.71 2.63 1.96
CA ARG A 12 -10.52 3.83 1.69
C ARG A 12 -9.79 4.83 0.79
N GLY A 13 -10.50 5.91 0.41
CA GLY A 13 -9.93 7.09 -0.23
C GLY A 13 -9.22 6.81 -1.55
N ILE A 14 -8.12 7.51 -1.78
CA ILE A 14 -7.31 7.41 -3.01
C ILE A 14 -6.78 6.00 -3.20
N GLY A 15 -6.29 5.35 -2.15
CA GLY A 15 -5.78 3.97 -2.23
C GLY A 15 -6.84 2.98 -2.69
N LYS A 16 -8.06 3.07 -2.16
CA LYS A 16 -9.19 2.23 -2.60
C LYS A 16 -9.55 2.50 -4.06
N ALA A 17 -9.61 3.76 -4.47
CA ALA A 17 -9.89 4.12 -5.86
C ALA A 17 -8.80 3.57 -6.82
N CYS A 18 -7.53 3.64 -6.43
CA CYS A 18 -6.43 3.01 -7.17
C CYS A 18 -6.60 1.48 -7.27
N ALA A 19 -6.95 0.83 -6.17
CA ALA A 19 -7.16 -0.61 -6.11
C ALA A 19 -8.30 -1.05 -7.04
N LEU A 20 -9.44 -0.36 -7.01
CA LEU A 20 -10.57 -0.62 -7.89
C LEU A 20 -10.19 -0.42 -9.36
N LYS A 21 -9.47 0.67 -9.66
CA LYS A 21 -9.03 0.94 -11.04
C LYS A 21 -8.08 -0.11 -11.57
N LEU A 22 -7.14 -0.58 -10.75
CA LEU A 22 -6.24 -1.68 -11.13
C LEU A 22 -7.01 -3.00 -11.32
N ALA A 23 -8.03 -3.26 -10.51
CA ALA A 23 -8.90 -4.42 -10.68
C ALA A 23 -9.66 -4.38 -12.02
N GLU A 24 -10.23 -3.22 -12.40
CA GLU A 24 -10.85 -3.01 -13.72
C GLU A 24 -9.87 -3.27 -14.88
N LEU A 25 -8.58 -2.96 -14.68
CA LEU A 25 -7.51 -3.22 -15.65
C LEU A 25 -7.01 -4.68 -15.66
N GLY A 26 -7.64 -5.54 -14.86
CA GLY A 26 -7.34 -6.97 -14.85
C GLY A 26 -6.31 -7.45 -13.84
N TYR A 27 -5.93 -6.60 -12.87
CA TYR A 27 -5.02 -7.00 -11.79
C TYR A 27 -5.79 -7.68 -10.65
N ASP A 28 -5.16 -8.65 -10.02
CA ASP A 28 -5.54 -9.13 -8.69
C ASP A 28 -4.95 -8.20 -7.64
N ILE A 29 -5.62 -8.01 -6.51
CA ILE A 29 -5.31 -6.92 -5.59
C ILE A 29 -5.00 -7.42 -4.18
N ALA A 30 -3.82 -7.07 -3.68
CA ALA A 30 -3.51 -7.11 -2.26
C ALA A 30 -3.92 -5.75 -1.64
N VAL A 31 -4.93 -5.78 -0.79
CA VAL A 31 -5.45 -4.61 -0.09
C VAL A 31 -4.75 -4.49 1.26
N ASN A 32 -4.06 -3.39 1.52
CA ASN A 32 -3.42 -3.16 2.80
C ASN A 32 -4.17 -2.15 3.65
N CYS A 33 -4.30 -2.42 4.93
CA CYS A 33 -4.74 -1.48 5.96
C CYS A 33 -3.80 -1.51 7.16
N ASN A 34 -3.73 -0.40 7.90
CA ASN A 34 -2.96 -0.34 9.15
C ASN A 34 -3.74 -0.96 10.33
N SER A 35 -5.03 -0.67 10.46
CA SER A 35 -5.82 -1.06 11.63
C SER A 35 -7.22 -1.55 11.32
N ASN A 36 -7.91 -0.96 10.36
CA ASN A 36 -9.32 -1.26 10.09
C ASN A 36 -9.50 -2.39 9.07
N LEU A 37 -9.39 -3.63 9.54
CA LEU A 37 -9.52 -4.81 8.69
C LEU A 37 -10.95 -4.97 8.13
N GLU A 38 -11.98 -4.55 8.86
CA GLU A 38 -13.37 -4.59 8.38
C GLU A 38 -13.56 -3.69 7.15
N MET A 39 -13.01 -2.47 7.19
CA MET A 39 -13.05 -1.55 6.04
C MET A 39 -12.25 -2.09 4.85
N ALA A 40 -11.10 -2.72 5.11
CA ALA A 40 -10.31 -3.39 4.07
C ALA A 40 -11.10 -4.56 3.44
N GLN A 41 -11.83 -5.32 4.24
CA GLN A 41 -12.66 -6.40 3.72
C GLN A 41 -13.79 -5.90 2.81
N LYS A 42 -14.40 -4.75 3.12
CA LYS A 42 -15.38 -4.12 2.21
C LYS A 42 -14.75 -3.77 0.86
N ALA A 43 -13.52 -3.26 0.85
CA ALA A 43 -12.80 -3.01 -0.39
C ALA A 43 -12.51 -4.31 -1.17
N VAL A 44 -12.13 -5.38 -0.46
CA VAL A 44 -11.97 -6.72 -1.05
C VAL A 44 -13.26 -7.21 -1.71
N ASP A 45 -14.40 -7.06 -1.03
CA ASP A 45 -15.69 -7.50 -1.55
C ASP A 45 -16.08 -6.75 -2.83
N GLU A 46 -15.82 -5.44 -2.88
CA GLU A 46 -16.04 -4.63 -4.09
C GLU A 46 -15.14 -5.09 -5.24
N ILE A 47 -13.85 -5.34 -4.99
CA ILE A 47 -12.91 -5.81 -6.00
C ILE A 47 -13.31 -7.21 -6.50
N THR A 48 -13.71 -8.09 -5.59
CA THR A 48 -14.17 -9.44 -5.93
C THR A 48 -15.42 -9.41 -6.81
N SER A 49 -16.32 -8.45 -6.58
CA SER A 49 -17.50 -8.25 -7.44
C SER A 49 -17.15 -7.87 -8.88
N LEU A 50 -15.93 -7.33 -9.12
CA LEU A 50 -15.40 -7.06 -10.46
C LEU A 50 -14.77 -8.31 -11.12
N GLY A 51 -14.85 -9.47 -10.48
CA GLY A 51 -14.31 -10.72 -10.99
C GLY A 51 -12.80 -10.89 -10.77
N ARG A 52 -12.19 -10.11 -9.87
CA ARG A 52 -10.75 -10.20 -9.55
C ARG A 52 -10.53 -10.80 -8.17
N LYS A 53 -9.40 -11.49 -8.00
CA LYS A 53 -8.98 -11.97 -6.67
C LYS A 53 -8.51 -10.79 -5.85
N ALA A 54 -8.96 -10.71 -4.59
CA ALA A 54 -8.47 -9.74 -3.64
C ALA A 54 -8.33 -10.34 -2.25
N VAL A 55 -7.34 -9.90 -1.50
CA VAL A 55 -7.09 -10.31 -0.10
C VAL A 55 -6.67 -9.08 0.71
N ALA A 56 -7.21 -8.96 1.93
CA ALA A 56 -6.85 -7.89 2.85
C ALA A 56 -5.68 -8.30 3.76
N TYR A 57 -4.74 -7.39 3.93
CA TYR A 57 -3.56 -7.55 4.81
C TYR A 57 -3.48 -6.39 5.77
N LYS A 58 -3.49 -6.70 7.07
CA LYS A 58 -3.22 -5.72 8.11
C LYS A 58 -1.72 -5.65 8.34
N ALA A 59 -1.13 -4.50 8.10
CA ALA A 59 0.28 -4.24 8.35
C ALA A 59 0.54 -2.73 8.47
N ASN A 60 1.30 -2.34 9.49
CA ASN A 60 1.86 -1.01 9.59
C ASN A 60 3.08 -0.92 8.67
N THR A 61 3.00 -0.11 7.62
CA THR A 61 4.10 0.02 6.65
C THR A 61 5.36 0.65 7.24
N ALA A 62 5.26 1.37 8.37
CA ALA A 62 6.41 1.89 9.11
C ALA A 62 7.17 0.79 9.88
N ASP A 63 6.56 -0.37 10.11
CA ASP A 63 7.17 -1.52 10.77
C ASP A 63 7.69 -2.52 9.72
N ILE A 64 9.02 -2.67 9.68
CA ILE A 64 9.66 -3.53 8.66
C ILE A 64 9.31 -5.01 8.82
N ASP A 65 9.08 -5.48 10.03
CA ASP A 65 8.76 -6.90 10.26
C ASP A 65 7.32 -7.20 9.84
N GLU A 66 6.37 -6.31 10.12
CA GLU A 66 5.00 -6.40 9.60
C GLU A 66 4.98 -6.34 8.07
N VAL A 67 5.79 -5.48 7.46
CA VAL A 67 5.91 -5.40 5.99
C VAL A 67 6.46 -6.70 5.41
N LYS A 68 7.52 -7.26 5.99
CA LYS A 68 8.07 -8.55 5.54
C LYS A 68 7.05 -9.68 5.62
N ASP A 69 6.28 -9.74 6.70
CA ASP A 69 5.24 -10.75 6.89
C ASP A 69 4.11 -10.59 5.87
N MET A 70 3.68 -9.35 5.62
CA MET A 70 2.71 -9.04 4.57
C MET A 70 3.20 -9.51 3.19
N PHE A 71 4.44 -9.18 2.81
CA PHE A 71 5.00 -9.61 1.52
C PHE A 71 5.16 -11.12 1.42
N ARG A 72 5.44 -11.82 2.53
CA ARG A 72 5.47 -13.28 2.58
C ARG A 72 4.09 -13.88 2.32
N SER A 73 3.06 -13.33 2.96
CA SER A 73 1.67 -13.78 2.77
C SER A 73 1.19 -13.51 1.34
N ILE A 74 1.50 -12.34 0.78
CA ILE A 74 1.19 -12.02 -0.62
C ILE A 74 1.88 -13.00 -1.58
N GLN A 75 3.12 -13.38 -1.29
CA GLN A 75 3.83 -14.39 -2.10
C GLN A 75 3.11 -15.75 -2.07
N GLN A 76 2.58 -16.15 -0.92
CA GLN A 76 1.82 -17.40 -0.79
C GLN A 76 0.47 -17.33 -1.52
N ASP A 77 -0.24 -16.22 -1.39
CA ASP A 77 -1.60 -16.07 -1.91
C ASP A 77 -1.65 -15.78 -3.42
N PHE A 78 -0.68 -15.02 -3.93
CA PHE A 78 -0.69 -14.51 -5.32
C PHE A 78 0.53 -14.95 -6.16
N GLY A 79 1.55 -15.53 -5.56
CA GLY A 79 2.78 -15.86 -6.25
C GLY A 79 3.74 -14.70 -6.48
N GLY A 80 3.41 -13.50 -6.04
CA GLY A 80 4.27 -12.31 -6.13
C GLY A 80 3.53 -11.02 -6.37
N ILE A 81 4.28 -9.96 -6.67
CA ILE A 81 3.76 -8.60 -6.93
C ILE A 81 4.35 -8.11 -8.26
N ASP A 82 3.51 -7.52 -9.10
CA ASP A 82 3.91 -6.86 -10.34
C ASP A 82 3.88 -5.34 -10.23
N VAL A 83 2.97 -4.81 -9.41
CA VAL A 83 2.81 -3.39 -9.16
C VAL A 83 2.74 -3.13 -7.65
N LEU A 84 3.52 -2.17 -7.17
CA LEU A 84 3.38 -1.58 -5.85
C LEU A 84 2.87 -0.14 -5.99
N VAL A 85 1.77 0.19 -5.33
CA VAL A 85 1.33 1.57 -5.14
C VAL A 85 1.54 1.94 -3.68
N ASN A 86 2.55 2.75 -3.40
CA ASN A 86 2.78 3.37 -2.11
C ASN A 86 1.81 4.54 -1.95
N ASN A 87 0.76 4.35 -1.15
CA ASN A 87 -0.28 5.34 -0.92
C ASN A 87 -0.54 5.57 0.58
N ALA A 88 -0.23 4.62 1.46
CA ALA A 88 -0.44 4.79 2.89
C ALA A 88 0.27 6.05 3.39
N GLY A 89 -0.48 6.98 3.96
CA GLY A 89 0.06 8.24 4.42
C GLY A 89 -0.80 8.86 5.52
N VAL A 90 -0.20 9.76 6.26
CA VAL A 90 -0.87 10.58 7.26
C VAL A 90 -0.59 12.06 6.98
N VAL A 91 -1.56 12.88 7.29
CA VAL A 91 -1.45 14.35 7.25
C VAL A 91 -1.71 14.86 8.66
N ASP A 92 -0.79 15.66 9.18
CA ASP A 92 -0.86 16.27 10.49
C ASP A 92 -0.57 17.76 10.31
N ASP A 93 -1.62 18.52 9.97
CA ASP A 93 -1.49 19.95 9.66
C ASP A 93 -1.39 20.77 10.95
N ALA A 94 -0.27 21.44 11.14
CA ALA A 94 -0.07 22.41 12.21
C ALA A 94 0.91 23.50 11.78
N TYR A 95 0.84 24.67 12.44
CA TYR A 95 1.89 25.66 12.29
C TYR A 95 3.22 25.11 12.80
N LEU A 96 4.33 25.47 12.17
CA LEU A 96 5.66 24.93 12.46
C LEU A 96 5.98 24.91 13.97
N LEU A 97 5.68 25.99 14.68
CA LEU A 97 5.94 26.11 16.12
C LEU A 97 5.03 25.25 17.00
N MET A 98 3.97 24.65 16.42
CA MET A 98 3.00 23.82 17.15
C MET A 98 3.13 22.34 16.79
N ILE A 99 4.01 21.99 15.86
CA ILE A 99 4.27 20.58 15.51
C ILE A 99 4.98 19.91 16.70
N LYS A 100 4.36 18.85 17.20
CA LYS A 100 4.97 18.00 18.24
C LYS A 100 5.96 17.02 17.62
N ASP A 101 6.99 16.66 18.36
CA ASP A 101 8.00 15.70 17.89
C ASP A 101 7.37 14.37 17.49
N GLU A 102 6.39 13.86 18.24
CA GLU A 102 5.69 12.62 17.95
C GLU A 102 4.92 12.69 16.61
N SER A 103 4.33 13.86 16.29
CA SER A 103 3.64 14.08 15.00
C SER A 103 4.64 14.09 13.85
N LEU A 104 5.79 14.73 14.04
CA LEU A 104 6.86 14.73 13.03
C LEU A 104 7.39 13.31 12.80
N GLU A 105 7.74 12.59 13.86
CA GLU A 105 8.25 11.21 13.77
C GLU A 105 7.23 10.30 13.10
N ARG A 106 5.96 10.37 13.49
CA ARG A 106 4.88 9.59 12.85
C ARG A 106 4.75 9.90 11.36
N SER A 107 4.83 11.17 10.97
CA SER A 107 4.75 11.58 9.58
C SER A 107 5.93 11.03 8.77
N LEU A 108 7.14 11.11 9.29
CA LEU A 108 8.34 10.54 8.66
C LEU A 108 8.28 9.02 8.57
N ASP A 109 7.84 8.36 9.62
CA ASP A 109 7.72 6.90 9.67
C ASP A 109 6.73 6.36 8.65
N ILE A 110 5.56 6.96 8.53
CA ILE A 110 4.53 6.48 7.62
C ILE A 110 4.77 6.96 6.20
N ASN A 111 5.00 8.27 5.99
CA ASN A 111 5.08 8.85 4.65
C ASN A 111 6.41 8.58 3.94
N ILE A 112 7.49 8.36 4.67
CA ILE A 112 8.84 8.15 4.11
C ILE A 112 9.30 6.71 4.34
N LYS A 113 9.45 6.30 5.59
CA LYS A 113 9.97 4.98 5.94
C LYS A 113 9.03 3.85 5.47
N GLY A 114 7.71 4.06 5.55
CA GLY A 114 6.74 3.10 5.05
C GLY A 114 6.87 2.86 3.55
N TYR A 115 7.03 3.92 2.76
CA TYR A 115 7.28 3.84 1.32
C TYR A 115 8.58 3.11 1.01
N PHE A 116 9.65 3.45 1.74
CA PHE A 116 10.94 2.79 1.60
C PHE A 116 10.88 1.29 1.95
N ASN A 117 10.23 0.93 3.04
CA ASN A 117 10.09 -0.47 3.46
C ASN A 117 9.40 -1.31 2.38
N CYS A 118 8.25 -0.85 1.89
CA CYS A 118 7.49 -1.55 0.85
C CYS A 118 8.25 -1.58 -0.48
N ALA A 119 8.83 -0.46 -0.91
CA ALA A 119 9.61 -0.40 -2.15
C ALA A 119 10.79 -1.37 -2.12
N ARG A 120 11.52 -1.45 -1.00
CA ARG A 120 12.64 -2.37 -0.83
C ARG A 120 12.19 -3.84 -0.94
N GLN A 121 11.10 -4.23 -0.29
CA GLN A 121 10.58 -5.59 -0.38
C GLN A 121 10.07 -5.92 -1.79
N ALA A 122 9.36 -5.00 -2.42
CA ALA A 122 8.90 -5.16 -3.80
C ALA A 122 10.08 -5.31 -4.77
N SER A 123 11.09 -4.44 -4.66
CA SER A 123 12.28 -4.45 -5.52
C SER A 123 13.02 -5.79 -5.46
N LEU A 124 13.16 -6.39 -4.29
CA LEU A 124 13.78 -7.73 -4.16
C LEU A 124 13.08 -8.81 -4.99
N LYS A 125 11.76 -8.73 -5.10
CA LYS A 125 10.95 -9.67 -5.90
C LYS A 125 10.98 -9.30 -7.39
N MET A 126 10.82 -8.02 -7.70
CA MET A 126 10.79 -7.49 -9.07
C MET A 126 12.13 -7.69 -9.80
N LEU A 127 13.26 -7.53 -9.11
CA LEU A 127 14.59 -7.79 -9.67
C LEU A 127 14.75 -9.24 -10.16
N ARG A 128 14.27 -10.20 -9.39
CA ARG A 128 14.31 -11.64 -9.78
C ARG A 128 13.50 -11.92 -11.03
N LYS A 129 12.35 -11.23 -11.19
CA LYS A 129 11.48 -11.35 -12.37
C LYS A 129 11.97 -10.49 -13.54
N LYS A 130 12.88 -9.56 -13.31
CA LYS A 130 13.31 -8.49 -14.24
C LYS A 130 12.14 -7.66 -14.76
N SER A 131 11.10 -7.49 -13.93
CA SER A 131 9.88 -6.74 -14.27
C SER A 131 9.17 -6.28 -13.00
N GLY A 132 8.61 -5.08 -13.02
CA GLY A 132 7.81 -4.52 -11.95
C GLY A 132 7.65 -3.00 -12.10
N ILE A 133 6.64 -2.47 -11.41
CA ILE A 133 6.33 -1.04 -11.38
C ILE A 133 6.13 -0.63 -9.92
N ILE A 134 6.75 0.47 -9.52
CA ILE A 134 6.52 1.12 -8.23
C ILE A 134 5.96 2.52 -8.49
N ILE A 135 4.79 2.81 -7.93
CA ILE A 135 4.12 4.11 -8.01
C ILE A 135 4.08 4.69 -6.61
N ASN A 136 4.60 5.89 -6.44
CA ASN A 136 4.56 6.63 -5.19
C ASN A 136 3.53 7.76 -5.30
N ILE A 137 2.53 7.74 -4.43
CA ILE A 137 1.55 8.83 -4.32
C ILE A 137 2.19 9.95 -3.50
N SER A 138 2.30 11.09 -4.11
CA SER A 138 2.81 12.32 -3.51
C SER A 138 1.71 13.35 -3.36
N SER A 139 2.05 14.59 -3.04
CA SER A 139 1.09 15.67 -2.85
C SER A 139 1.57 16.95 -3.54
N VAL A 140 0.63 17.70 -4.07
CA VAL A 140 0.88 19.07 -4.59
C VAL A 140 1.40 20.02 -3.51
N ARG A 141 1.16 19.71 -2.23
CA ARG A 141 1.69 20.49 -1.09
C ARG A 141 3.23 20.48 -1.01
N SER A 142 3.88 19.56 -1.70
CA SER A 142 5.35 19.54 -1.76
C SER A 142 5.94 20.64 -2.66
N VAL A 143 5.10 21.31 -3.46
CA VAL A 143 5.52 22.35 -4.45
C VAL A 143 4.79 23.68 -4.27
N LEU A 144 3.90 23.78 -3.26
CA LEU A 144 3.23 25.00 -2.82
C LEU A 144 3.79 25.47 -1.44
#